data_2bb5e48f4c435ea84eedffe831cbf357
#
_entry.id   2bb5e48f4c435ea84eedffe831cbf357
#
_cell.length_a   1.000
_cell.length_b   1.000
_cell.length_c   1.000
_cell.angle_alpha   90.00
_cell.angle_beta   90.00
_cell.angle_gamma   90.00
#
_symmetry.space_group_name_H-M   'P 1'
#
loop_
_entity.id
_entity.type
_entity.pdbx_description
1 polymer ?
#
loop_
_entity_poly.entity_id
_entity_poly.type
_entity_poly.pdbx_seq_one_letter_code
_entity_poly.pdbx_strand_id
1 'polypeptide(L)'
;TTAGWTCLSIYMVNHSVGAADTYGSALGLGAAVGSGYEKTGKPYQIPYPCPDGLLVAGAWVYDHKPYPLRVPKPPTRLDLHDMFPTSIYNAFTITSPRWFEMLERFKIPYRPDVMINFGSNSVMTMGNAETVTENFLKKFRFIFSFQLFITEFEEAVADVVLPDTCYLERYTPAVSFPSTFSHPQGEDDWGWTIRQPVCEPLFERRDFNVVMMDISKRLGILGKYYKGLNDSIGVRYGGEMEAPYKLAEDGTTEHSWEDVCDRLLKSRFGEEHGLEHVRKTGVFTWPKKKEDVYWKWFNPSRVPVYFEYFIESGEQIAKLWDEYGGKDFFDFDWSRFKALADWYPCPTHTEDNPEYDMNTFYWRAVMHCNSMTQQNPYLDEMGQEDPYVYAIQMHARTAKEKGISDGDHVWVENPTGHRVKGWVALTEGIEPHHLAIAAVAGHWGKYMPIAKGKGAFFNDLVEMDLGHTDPLTFNQDICARVKIYKAG
;
A
#
# COMPACT_ATOMS: atom_id res chain seq x y z
N THR A 1 14.74 10.33 3.37
CA THR A 1 14.86 9.06 2.65
C THR A 1 15.28 9.25 1.20
N THR A 2 15.88 8.24 0.61
CA THR A 2 16.30 8.17 -0.79
C THR A 2 15.59 7.03 -1.54
N ALA A 3 14.40 6.66 -1.09
CA ALA A 3 13.69 5.47 -1.55
C ALA A 3 13.53 5.42 -3.07
N GLY A 4 13.16 6.52 -3.71
CA GLY A 4 13.00 6.60 -5.17
C GLY A 4 14.28 6.26 -5.91
N TRP A 5 15.36 6.93 -5.58
CA TRP A 5 16.65 6.68 -6.22
C TRP A 5 17.26 5.33 -5.86
N THR A 6 17.04 4.83 -4.66
CA THR A 6 17.48 3.48 -4.27
C THR A 6 16.79 2.41 -5.15
N CYS A 7 15.47 2.48 -5.30
CA CYS A 7 14.75 1.57 -6.18
C CYS A 7 15.21 1.67 -7.63
N LEU A 8 15.34 2.89 -8.17
CA LEU A 8 15.78 3.10 -9.54
C LEU A 8 17.21 2.61 -9.77
N SER A 9 18.12 2.78 -8.79
CA SER A 9 19.48 2.25 -8.87
C SER A 9 19.52 0.73 -8.98
N ILE A 10 18.69 0.03 -8.22
CA ILE A 10 18.57 -1.44 -8.29
C ILE A 10 18.09 -1.86 -9.70
N TYR A 11 17.08 -1.17 -10.24
CA TYR A 11 16.63 -1.43 -11.61
C TYR A 11 17.71 -1.14 -12.64
N MET A 12 18.45 -0.04 -12.49
CA MET A 12 19.54 0.32 -13.43
C MET A 12 20.66 -0.71 -13.47
N VAL A 13 21.02 -1.35 -12.35
CA VAL A 13 21.97 -2.46 -12.33
C VAL A 13 21.46 -3.62 -13.20
N ASN A 14 20.19 -4.00 -13.05
CA ASN A 14 19.59 -5.02 -13.92
C ASN A 14 19.56 -4.63 -15.39
N HIS A 15 19.23 -3.36 -15.69
CA HIS A 15 19.18 -2.87 -17.06
C HIS A 15 20.56 -2.86 -17.72
N SER A 16 21.61 -2.49 -16.98
CA SER A 16 22.99 -2.41 -17.51
C SER A 16 23.57 -3.75 -17.93
N VAL A 17 23.11 -4.85 -17.33
CA VAL A 17 23.48 -6.21 -17.73
C VAL A 17 22.45 -6.86 -18.68
N GLY A 18 21.48 -6.09 -19.17
CA GLY A 18 20.45 -6.58 -20.08
C GLY A 18 19.38 -7.45 -19.43
N ALA A 19 19.30 -7.48 -18.10
CA ALA A 19 18.37 -8.31 -17.34
C ALA A 19 17.00 -7.61 -17.15
N ALA A 20 16.40 -7.11 -18.21
CA ALA A 20 15.06 -6.54 -18.20
C ALA A 20 14.16 -7.31 -19.15
N ASP A 21 13.12 -7.95 -18.63
CA ASP A 21 12.16 -8.77 -19.38
C ASP A 21 12.80 -9.83 -20.28
N THR A 22 13.91 -10.41 -19.83
CA THR A 22 14.60 -11.53 -20.47
C THR A 22 14.44 -12.80 -19.65
N TYR A 23 14.70 -13.96 -20.26
CA TYR A 23 14.57 -15.24 -19.55
C TYR A 23 15.41 -15.28 -18.28
N GLY A 24 14.75 -15.57 -17.14
CA GLY A 24 15.40 -15.64 -15.84
C GLY A 24 15.72 -14.29 -15.19
N SER A 25 15.23 -13.19 -15.73
CA SER A 25 15.49 -11.84 -15.27
C SER A 25 14.31 -11.19 -14.53
N ALA A 26 14.51 -9.96 -14.08
CA ALA A 26 13.43 -9.14 -13.55
C ALA A 26 12.41 -8.84 -14.63
N LEU A 27 11.14 -9.21 -14.39
CA LEU A 27 10.04 -8.90 -15.28
C LEU A 27 9.55 -7.47 -15.04
N GLY A 28 9.23 -6.77 -16.12
CA GLY A 28 8.51 -5.51 -16.03
C GLY A 28 7.12 -5.73 -15.40
N LEU A 29 6.74 -4.86 -14.48
CA LEU A 29 5.46 -4.98 -13.78
C LEU A 29 4.26 -5.06 -14.72
N GLY A 30 4.33 -4.40 -15.87
CA GLY A 30 3.25 -4.38 -16.85
C GLY A 30 2.99 -5.72 -17.50
N ALA A 31 4.02 -6.48 -17.81
CA ALA A 31 3.90 -7.77 -18.48
C ALA A 31 3.26 -8.84 -17.59
N ALA A 32 3.54 -8.79 -16.29
CA ALA A 32 3.00 -9.77 -15.36
C ALA A 32 1.52 -9.58 -15.04
N VAL A 33 0.97 -8.39 -15.24
CA VAL A 33 -0.32 -8.01 -14.63
C VAL A 33 -1.50 -8.11 -15.57
N GLY A 34 -1.32 -7.94 -16.82
CA GLY A 34 -2.44 -7.82 -17.74
C GLY A 34 -2.33 -8.69 -18.98
N SER A 35 -1.17 -9.28 -19.17
CA SER A 35 -0.92 -10.08 -20.33
C SER A 35 -1.54 -11.46 -20.23
N GLY A 36 -1.89 -11.99 -21.31
CA GLY A 36 -2.16 -13.38 -21.48
C GLY A 36 -3.56 -13.75 -21.79
N TYR A 37 -4.57 -13.04 -21.36
CA TYR A 37 -5.91 -13.39 -21.78
C TYR A 37 -6.50 -12.39 -22.76
N GLU A 38 -6.95 -12.96 -23.84
CA GLU A 38 -7.76 -12.28 -24.78
C GLU A 38 -8.95 -13.06 -25.23
N LYS A 39 -10.06 -12.56 -24.80
CA LYS A 39 -11.37 -12.96 -25.23
C LYS A 39 -11.56 -12.88 -26.75
N THR A 40 -10.85 -11.96 -27.38
CA THR A 40 -10.96 -11.67 -28.83
C THR A 40 -9.77 -12.16 -29.65
N GLY A 41 -8.83 -12.88 -29.04
CA GLY A 41 -7.57 -13.27 -29.70
C GLY A 41 -6.60 -12.11 -29.89
N LYS A 42 -6.79 -10.98 -29.23
CA LYS A 42 -5.89 -9.83 -29.25
C LYS A 42 -5.22 -9.69 -27.91
N PRO A 43 -3.88 -9.53 -27.82
CA PRO A 43 -3.17 -9.35 -26.57
C PRO A 43 -3.70 -8.12 -25.84
N TYR A 44 -3.79 -8.21 -24.51
CA TYR A 44 -4.10 -7.06 -23.69
C TYR A 44 -3.17 -5.92 -24.11
N GLN A 45 -3.74 -4.87 -24.67
CA GLN A 45 -2.94 -3.78 -25.18
C GLN A 45 -2.33 -3.01 -24.02
N ILE A 46 -1.12 -3.38 -23.70
CA ILE A 46 -0.20 -2.41 -23.13
C ILE A 46 0.09 -1.44 -24.26
N PRO A 47 -0.22 -0.14 -24.13
CA PRO A 47 0.00 0.82 -25.21
C PRO A 47 1.49 1.13 -25.33
N TYR A 48 2.21 0.36 -26.10
CA TYR A 48 3.65 0.54 -26.27
C TYR A 48 4.14 0.12 -27.65
N PRO A 49 5.24 0.68 -28.06
CA PRO A 49 6.08 1.71 -27.43
C PRO A 49 5.45 3.11 -27.53
N CYS A 50 5.88 4.03 -26.66
CA CYS A 50 5.63 5.45 -26.89
C CYS A 50 6.19 5.88 -28.24
N PRO A 51 5.73 7.02 -28.82
CA PRO A 51 6.20 7.49 -30.14
C PRO A 51 7.72 7.64 -30.25
N ASP A 52 8.42 7.87 -29.15
CA ASP A 52 9.87 7.94 -29.06
C ASP A 52 10.55 6.56 -28.90
N GLY A 53 9.78 5.48 -28.90
CA GLY A 53 10.24 4.11 -28.74
C GLY A 53 10.60 3.70 -27.32
N LEU A 54 10.30 4.51 -26.32
CA LEU A 54 10.52 4.16 -24.92
C LEU A 54 9.42 3.25 -24.39
N LEU A 55 9.83 2.33 -23.51
CA LEU A 55 8.93 1.52 -22.73
C LEU A 55 8.39 2.36 -21.58
N VAL A 56 7.09 2.51 -21.50
CA VAL A 56 6.42 3.15 -20.36
C VAL A 56 6.04 2.09 -19.33
N ALA A 57 6.36 2.31 -18.06
CA ALA A 57 5.88 1.47 -16.97
C ALA A 57 4.39 1.76 -16.73
N GLY A 58 3.54 1.04 -17.45
CA GLY A 58 2.08 1.28 -17.46
C GLY A 58 1.27 0.35 -16.59
N ALA A 59 1.84 -0.18 -15.54
CA ALA A 59 1.16 -1.20 -14.74
C ALA A 59 -0.01 -0.69 -13.90
N TRP A 60 -0.16 0.59 -13.73
CA TRP A 60 -1.19 1.14 -12.85
C TRP A 60 -2.14 2.02 -13.64
N VAL A 61 -3.33 1.61 -13.64
CA VAL A 61 -4.47 1.92 -14.47
C VAL A 61 -5.07 3.31 -14.22
N TYR A 62 -4.37 4.18 -13.59
CA TYR A 62 -4.85 5.53 -13.43
C TYR A 62 -4.39 6.37 -14.60
N ASP A 63 -5.33 6.68 -15.47
CA ASP A 63 -5.17 7.57 -16.60
C ASP A 63 -3.74 7.58 -17.17
N HIS A 64 -3.52 6.91 -18.27
CA HIS A 64 -2.30 7.02 -19.03
C HIS A 64 -2.08 8.50 -19.42
N LYS A 65 -1.60 9.26 -18.46
CA LYS A 65 -1.28 10.66 -18.70
C LYS A 65 -0.15 10.71 -19.71
N PRO A 66 -0.27 11.52 -20.73
CA PRO A 66 0.80 11.66 -21.70
C PRO A 66 2.06 12.13 -21.00
N TYR A 67 3.16 11.53 -21.34
CA TYR A 67 4.48 11.95 -20.97
C TYR A 67 4.90 13.22 -21.74
N PRO A 68 5.56 14.22 -21.11
CA PRO A 68 5.86 14.33 -19.70
C PRO A 68 4.60 14.60 -18.84
N LEU A 69 4.67 14.22 -17.59
CA LEU A 69 3.59 14.46 -16.64
C LEU A 69 3.31 15.97 -16.55
N ARG A 70 2.06 16.34 -16.79
CA ARG A 70 1.61 17.72 -16.62
C ARG A 70 0.91 17.86 -15.29
N VAL A 71 1.43 18.69 -14.41
CA VAL A 71 0.78 19.00 -13.15
C VAL A 71 -0.39 19.95 -13.43
N PRO A 72 -1.64 19.56 -13.14
CA PRO A 72 -2.80 20.43 -13.37
C PRO A 72 -2.76 21.66 -12.45
N LYS A 73 -3.36 22.74 -12.91
CA LYS A 73 -3.52 23.96 -12.14
C LYS A 73 -4.96 24.44 -12.21
N PRO A 74 -5.58 24.75 -11.07
CA PRO A 74 -5.15 24.56 -9.69
C PRO A 74 -5.15 23.06 -9.30
N PRO A 75 -4.54 22.66 -8.18
CA PRO A 75 -4.68 21.32 -7.64
C PRO A 75 -6.14 21.00 -7.39
N THR A 76 -6.57 19.79 -7.75
CA THR A 76 -7.99 19.40 -7.69
C THR A 76 -8.25 18.09 -6.94
N ARG A 77 -7.20 17.32 -6.65
CA ARG A 77 -7.32 16.00 -6.06
C ARG A 77 -7.10 16.00 -4.55
N LEU A 78 -7.98 15.30 -3.83
CA LEU A 78 -7.85 15.11 -2.38
C LEU A 78 -6.60 14.35 -1.96
N ASP A 79 -6.12 13.43 -2.81
CA ASP A 79 -4.91 12.64 -2.55
C ASP A 79 -3.61 13.42 -2.83
N LEU A 80 -3.72 14.70 -3.18
CA LEU A 80 -2.60 15.60 -3.50
C LEU A 80 -1.69 15.10 -4.64
N HIS A 81 -2.14 14.14 -5.43
CA HIS A 81 -1.35 13.59 -6.54
C HIS A 81 -0.99 14.66 -7.59
N ASP A 82 -1.80 15.71 -7.70
CA ASP A 82 -1.49 16.85 -8.58
C ASP A 82 -0.25 17.64 -8.12
N MET A 83 0.02 17.63 -6.81
CA MET A 83 1.21 18.27 -6.22
C MET A 83 2.42 17.32 -6.20
N PHE A 84 2.18 16.03 -6.17
CA PHE A 84 3.21 14.98 -6.03
C PHE A 84 2.97 13.85 -7.04
N PRO A 85 3.13 14.12 -8.34
CA PRO A 85 2.71 13.20 -9.40
C PRO A 85 3.52 11.91 -9.49
N THR A 86 4.68 11.84 -8.86
CA THR A 86 5.50 10.64 -8.76
C THR A 86 5.14 9.75 -7.56
N SER A 87 4.28 10.26 -6.65
CA SER A 87 3.73 9.49 -5.53
C SER A 87 2.40 8.87 -5.92
N ILE A 88 2.24 7.57 -5.73
CA ILE A 88 0.99 6.87 -6.05
C ILE A 88 -0.03 7.00 -4.92
N TYR A 89 0.40 6.77 -3.67
CA TYR A 89 -0.48 6.81 -2.49
C TYR A 89 0.16 7.50 -1.29
N ASN A 90 1.48 7.64 -1.31
CA ASN A 90 2.24 8.05 -0.13
C ASN A 90 2.00 9.50 0.24
N ALA A 91 1.76 10.38 -0.74
CA ALA A 91 1.50 11.80 -0.46
C ALA A 91 0.33 11.99 0.52
N PHE A 92 -0.78 11.29 0.30
CA PHE A 92 -1.91 11.34 1.22
C PHE A 92 -1.54 10.85 2.63
N THR A 93 -0.84 9.72 2.73
CA THR A 93 -0.44 9.13 4.00
C THR A 93 0.48 10.07 4.78
N ILE A 94 1.54 10.54 4.14
CA ILE A 94 2.56 11.38 4.79
C ILE A 94 2.01 12.76 5.18
N THR A 95 1.16 13.34 4.35
CA THR A 95 0.59 14.66 4.64
C THR A 95 -0.58 14.60 5.62
N SER A 96 -1.04 13.42 5.99
CA SER A 96 -2.24 13.24 6.82
C SER A 96 -2.29 14.11 8.08
N PRO A 97 -1.23 14.31 8.86
CA PRO A 97 -1.27 15.17 10.03
C PRO A 97 -1.58 16.66 9.73
N ARG A 98 -1.35 17.10 8.50
CA ARG A 98 -1.61 18.49 8.03
C ARG A 98 -2.54 18.55 6.82
N TRP A 99 -3.15 17.43 6.45
CA TRP A 99 -3.88 17.27 5.19
C TRP A 99 -5.04 18.28 5.04
N PHE A 100 -5.85 18.48 6.06
CA PHE A 100 -6.96 19.44 6.00
C PHE A 100 -6.47 20.87 5.83
N GLU A 101 -5.36 21.24 6.47
CA GLU A 101 -4.71 22.53 6.29
C GLU A 101 -4.18 22.71 4.86
N MET A 102 -3.60 21.65 4.28
CA MET A 102 -3.15 21.66 2.88
C MET A 102 -4.30 21.80 1.89
N LEU A 103 -5.42 21.15 2.12
CA LEU A 103 -6.61 21.30 1.26
C LEU A 103 -7.07 22.76 1.22
N GLU A 104 -7.09 23.44 2.35
CA GLU A 104 -7.45 24.86 2.43
C GLU A 104 -6.40 25.75 1.74
N ARG A 105 -5.13 25.52 2.02
CA ARG A 105 -4.01 26.29 1.45
C ARG A 105 -3.95 26.17 -0.07
N PHE A 106 -4.12 24.97 -0.58
CA PHE A 106 -4.09 24.68 -2.01
C PHE A 106 -5.42 24.96 -2.72
N LYS A 107 -6.43 25.44 -1.97
CA LYS A 107 -7.76 25.79 -2.49
C LYS A 107 -8.44 24.60 -3.19
N ILE A 108 -8.27 23.41 -2.66
CA ILE A 108 -8.99 22.23 -3.11
C ILE A 108 -10.48 22.47 -2.87
N PRO A 109 -11.37 22.30 -3.90
CA PRO A 109 -12.72 22.86 -3.86
C PRO A 109 -13.71 22.09 -2.97
N TYR A 110 -13.28 21.07 -2.24
CA TYR A 110 -14.14 20.30 -1.35
C TYR A 110 -13.35 19.72 -0.18
N ARG A 111 -14.09 19.44 0.90
CA ARG A 111 -13.58 18.83 2.12
C ARG A 111 -14.43 17.61 2.46
N PRO A 112 -13.84 16.44 2.72
CA PRO A 112 -14.61 15.29 3.15
C PRO A 112 -15.06 15.42 4.60
N ASP A 113 -16.29 14.98 4.85
CA ASP A 113 -16.92 14.99 6.19
C ASP A 113 -16.99 13.59 6.79
N VAL A 114 -17.18 12.59 5.92
CA VAL A 114 -17.39 11.19 6.32
C VAL A 114 -16.22 10.36 5.85
N MET A 115 -15.69 9.53 6.75
CA MET A 115 -14.68 8.54 6.44
C MET A 115 -15.27 7.13 6.50
N ILE A 116 -15.00 6.34 5.49
CA ILE A 116 -15.27 4.92 5.48
C ILE A 116 -13.94 4.19 5.63
N ASN A 117 -13.77 3.48 6.74
CA ASN A 117 -12.62 2.61 6.95
C ASN A 117 -12.98 1.17 6.55
N PHE A 118 -12.12 0.53 5.77
CA PHE A 118 -12.30 -0.86 5.36
C PHE A 118 -11.02 -1.65 5.60
N GLY A 119 -11.05 -2.55 6.58
CA GLY A 119 -9.97 -3.48 6.87
C GLY A 119 -8.62 -2.82 7.18
N SER A 120 -8.62 -1.59 7.68
CA SER A 120 -7.40 -0.84 7.98
C SER A 120 -7.34 -0.44 9.44
N ASN A 121 -6.15 -0.56 10.03
CA ASN A 121 -5.84 -0.03 11.36
C ASN A 121 -4.80 1.10 11.20
N SER A 122 -5.25 2.24 10.66
CA SER A 122 -4.36 3.37 10.34
C SER A 122 -3.72 4.00 11.57
N VAL A 123 -4.28 3.83 12.74
CA VAL A 123 -3.67 4.25 14.02
C VAL A 123 -2.35 3.51 14.28
N MET A 124 -2.25 2.24 13.87
CA MET A 124 -1.01 1.47 14.00
C MET A 124 -0.13 1.49 12.74
N THR A 125 -0.71 1.65 11.56
CA THR A 125 0.06 1.55 10.32
C THR A 125 0.75 2.84 9.90
N MET A 126 0.29 3.97 10.42
CA MET A 126 0.94 5.26 10.24
C MET A 126 1.94 5.53 11.36
N GLY A 127 2.94 6.37 11.10
CA GLY A 127 3.85 6.86 12.14
C GLY A 127 3.14 7.83 13.08
N ASN A 128 3.61 7.91 14.33
CA ASN A 128 3.09 8.83 15.33
C ASN A 128 1.56 8.76 15.50
N ALA A 129 1.10 7.68 16.11
CA ALA A 129 -0.32 7.35 16.26
C ALA A 129 -1.16 8.48 16.88
N GLU A 130 -0.62 9.18 17.87
CA GLU A 130 -1.32 10.30 18.54
C GLU A 130 -1.54 11.46 17.57
N THR A 131 -0.51 11.91 16.86
CA THR A 131 -0.59 13.01 15.90
C THR A 131 -1.56 12.71 14.76
N VAL A 132 -1.52 11.50 14.21
CA VAL A 132 -2.45 11.06 13.17
C VAL A 132 -3.89 11.03 13.69
N THR A 133 -4.09 10.51 14.88
CA THR A 133 -5.43 10.46 15.50
C THR A 133 -6.02 11.86 15.72
N GLU A 134 -5.27 12.75 16.35
CA GLU A 134 -5.76 14.08 16.72
C GLU A 134 -5.85 15.06 15.52
N ASN A 135 -4.88 15.01 14.64
CA ASN A 135 -4.76 16.01 13.57
C ASN A 135 -5.42 15.58 12.26
N PHE A 136 -5.70 14.30 12.08
CA PHE A 136 -6.31 13.78 10.87
C PHE A 136 -7.63 13.06 11.15
N LEU A 137 -7.62 11.93 11.87
CA LEU A 137 -8.79 11.06 11.98
C LEU A 137 -9.95 11.77 12.70
N LYS A 138 -9.71 12.45 13.79
CA LYS A 138 -10.74 13.21 14.54
C LYS A 138 -11.25 14.48 13.81
N LYS A 139 -10.70 14.80 12.65
CA LYS A 139 -11.22 15.93 11.83
C LYS A 139 -12.42 15.55 10.96
N PHE A 140 -12.67 14.28 10.77
CA PHE A 140 -13.89 13.80 10.12
C PHE A 140 -15.07 13.90 11.09
N ARG A 141 -16.22 14.31 10.57
CA ARG A 141 -17.45 14.47 11.35
C ARG A 141 -18.09 13.13 11.72
N PHE A 142 -17.89 12.12 10.89
CA PHE A 142 -18.45 10.79 11.08
C PHE A 142 -17.52 9.73 10.45
N ILE A 143 -17.21 8.69 11.22
CA ILE A 143 -16.38 7.58 10.78
C ILE A 143 -17.13 6.28 11.00
N PHE A 144 -17.36 5.51 9.94
CA PHE A 144 -17.79 4.15 10.09
C PHE A 144 -16.77 3.17 9.51
N SER A 145 -16.62 2.04 10.19
CA SER A 145 -15.60 1.07 9.89
C SER A 145 -16.20 -0.31 9.63
N PHE A 146 -15.68 -1.00 8.61
CA PHE A 146 -15.92 -2.42 8.37
C PHE A 146 -14.68 -3.19 8.79
N GLN A 147 -14.83 -4.07 9.79
CA GLN A 147 -13.70 -4.80 10.35
C GLN A 147 -14.05 -6.23 10.74
N LEU A 148 -13.02 -7.08 10.71
CA LEU A 148 -13.07 -8.44 11.25
C LEU A 148 -12.87 -8.45 12.77
N PHE A 149 -12.09 -7.51 13.29
CA PHE A 149 -11.78 -7.33 14.70
C PHE A 149 -11.92 -5.86 15.07
N ILE A 150 -12.34 -5.58 16.29
CA ILE A 150 -12.25 -4.21 16.84
C ILE A 150 -10.79 -3.96 17.20
N THR A 151 -10.16 -3.06 16.45
CA THR A 151 -8.74 -2.71 16.59
C THR A 151 -8.57 -1.37 17.30
N GLU A 152 -7.33 -0.90 17.40
CA GLU A 152 -7.01 0.42 17.95
C GLU A 152 -7.70 1.55 17.19
N PHE A 153 -7.91 1.39 15.88
CA PHE A 153 -8.63 2.38 15.06
C PHE A 153 -10.09 2.53 15.51
N GLU A 154 -10.80 1.43 15.63
CA GLU A 154 -12.21 1.45 16.03
C GLU A 154 -12.37 1.98 17.46
N GLU A 155 -11.46 1.61 18.36
CA GLU A 155 -11.49 2.10 19.74
C GLU A 155 -11.23 3.61 19.84
N ALA A 156 -10.40 4.16 18.96
CA ALA A 156 -9.97 5.55 19.02
C ALA A 156 -10.95 6.52 18.35
N VAL A 157 -11.54 6.14 17.20
CA VAL A 157 -12.19 7.13 16.32
C VAL A 157 -13.47 6.68 15.63
N ALA A 158 -13.83 5.40 15.60
CA ALA A 158 -15.02 4.98 14.86
C ALA A 158 -16.32 5.30 15.61
N ASP A 159 -17.26 5.95 14.94
CA ASP A 159 -18.62 6.20 15.46
C ASP A 159 -19.50 4.96 15.33
N VAL A 160 -19.32 4.20 14.25
CA VAL A 160 -20.04 2.96 13.97
C VAL A 160 -19.08 1.90 13.46
N VAL A 161 -19.17 0.70 14.00
CA VAL A 161 -18.42 -0.47 13.54
C VAL A 161 -19.39 -1.50 12.97
N LEU A 162 -19.19 -1.90 11.74
CA LEU A 162 -19.93 -2.93 11.05
C LEU A 162 -19.07 -4.19 10.93
N PRO A 163 -19.59 -5.36 11.33
CA PRO A 163 -18.83 -6.60 11.21
C PRO A 163 -18.77 -7.04 9.73
N ASP A 164 -17.54 -7.13 9.20
CA ASP A 164 -17.32 -7.60 7.84
C ASP A 164 -17.22 -9.12 7.78
N THR A 165 -17.48 -9.67 6.60
CA THR A 165 -17.25 -11.07 6.29
C THR A 165 -15.77 -11.36 6.07
N CYS A 166 -15.29 -12.49 6.55
CA CYS A 166 -13.96 -12.95 6.19
C CYS A 166 -13.94 -13.54 4.75
N TYR A 167 -12.74 -13.82 4.25
CA TYR A 167 -12.57 -14.35 2.89
C TYR A 167 -13.19 -15.75 2.66
N LEU A 168 -13.54 -16.47 3.72
CA LEU A 168 -14.23 -17.77 3.64
C LEU A 168 -15.75 -17.63 3.56
N GLU A 169 -16.28 -16.42 3.78
CA GLU A 169 -17.71 -16.13 3.89
C GLU A 169 -18.24 -15.33 2.69
N ARG A 170 -17.42 -15.00 1.70
CA ARG A 170 -17.82 -14.11 0.59
C ARG A 170 -17.19 -14.43 -0.75
N TYR A 171 -17.83 -13.95 -1.81
CA TYR A 171 -17.23 -13.89 -3.13
C TYR A 171 -16.30 -12.68 -3.23
N THR A 172 -15.10 -12.90 -3.77
CA THR A 172 -14.19 -11.79 -4.09
C THR A 172 -13.69 -11.95 -5.52
N PRO A 173 -14.28 -11.18 -6.47
CA PRO A 173 -14.00 -11.35 -7.89
C PRO A 173 -12.63 -10.81 -8.32
N ALA A 174 -12.24 -9.71 -7.74
CA ALA A 174 -10.91 -9.16 -7.95
C ALA A 174 -10.13 -9.43 -6.69
N VAL A 175 -9.29 -10.39 -6.73
CA VAL A 175 -8.47 -10.65 -5.58
C VAL A 175 -7.49 -9.52 -5.43
N SER A 176 -7.49 -8.94 -4.26
CA SER A 176 -6.44 -8.01 -3.90
C SER A 176 -5.09 -8.67 -4.16
N PHE A 177 -4.19 -7.89 -4.72
CA PHE A 177 -2.78 -8.12 -4.72
C PHE A 177 -2.29 -9.28 -3.84
N PRO A 178 -1.54 -10.20 -4.26
CA PRO A 178 -0.95 -10.63 -5.52
C PRO A 178 -1.61 -11.87 -6.12
N SER A 179 -2.69 -12.32 -5.58
CA SER A 179 -3.30 -13.63 -5.86
C SER A 179 -4.05 -13.69 -7.19
N THR A 180 -4.21 -12.58 -7.87
CA THR A 180 -4.75 -12.51 -9.23
C THR A 180 -3.68 -12.62 -10.29
N PHE A 181 -2.43 -12.56 -9.89
CA PHE A 181 -1.38 -12.69 -10.86
C PHE A 181 -1.14 -14.17 -11.10
N SER A 182 -1.78 -14.63 -12.14
CA SER A 182 -1.24 -15.69 -12.92
C SER A 182 -0.33 -16.62 -12.13
N HIS A 183 -0.87 -17.17 -11.12
CA HIS A 183 -0.14 -18.20 -10.47
C HIS A 183 -0.48 -19.53 -11.10
N PRO A 184 0.49 -20.31 -11.20
CA PRO A 184 1.88 -20.06 -10.82
C PRO A 184 2.64 -19.37 -11.96
N GLN A 185 3.37 -18.31 -11.64
CA GLN A 185 4.37 -17.79 -12.56
C GLN A 185 5.43 -18.87 -12.78
N GLY A 186 5.76 -19.12 -14.03
CA GLY A 186 6.74 -20.15 -14.38
C GLY A 186 6.15 -21.48 -14.83
N GLU A 187 4.86 -21.70 -14.63
CA GLU A 187 4.14 -22.82 -15.27
C GLU A 187 3.59 -22.41 -16.63
N ASP A 188 3.07 -23.40 -17.38
CA ASP A 188 2.67 -23.18 -18.77
C ASP A 188 1.35 -22.44 -18.94
N ASP A 189 0.59 -22.22 -17.85
CA ASP A 189 -0.70 -21.60 -17.89
C ASP A 189 -0.77 -20.31 -17.07
N TRP A 190 -1.58 -19.36 -17.55
CA TRP A 190 -2.14 -18.31 -16.73
C TRP A 190 -3.34 -18.82 -15.98
N GLY A 191 -3.62 -18.23 -14.81
CA GLY A 191 -4.79 -18.59 -14.03
C GLY A 191 -5.54 -17.35 -13.52
N TRP A 192 -6.85 -17.47 -13.50
CA TRP A 192 -7.73 -16.51 -12.82
C TRP A 192 -8.71 -17.29 -11.95
N THR A 193 -8.91 -16.81 -10.75
CA THR A 193 -9.90 -17.36 -9.84
C THR A 193 -10.72 -16.29 -9.18
N ILE A 194 -11.88 -16.68 -8.68
CA ILE A 194 -12.67 -15.90 -7.74
C ILE A 194 -12.70 -16.63 -6.42
N ARG A 195 -12.50 -15.95 -5.33
CA ARG A 195 -12.73 -16.54 -4.02
C ARG A 195 -14.21 -16.81 -3.85
N GLN A 196 -14.52 -18.00 -3.38
CA GLN A 196 -15.88 -18.46 -3.17
C GLN A 196 -16.11 -18.67 -1.68
N PRO A 197 -17.31 -18.38 -1.17
CA PRO A 197 -17.64 -18.70 0.20
C PRO A 197 -17.64 -20.23 0.39
N VAL A 198 -17.10 -20.67 1.52
CA VAL A 198 -17.11 -22.09 1.95
C VAL A 198 -18.03 -22.29 3.15
N CYS A 199 -18.48 -21.20 3.75
CA CYS A 199 -19.44 -21.21 4.84
C CYS A 199 -20.31 -19.93 4.78
N GLU A 200 -21.47 -20.00 5.42
CA GLU A 200 -22.33 -18.82 5.59
C GLU A 200 -21.70 -17.83 6.58
N PRO A 201 -21.94 -16.52 6.37
CA PRO A 201 -21.51 -15.50 7.33
C PRO A 201 -22.03 -15.77 8.74
N LEU A 202 -21.13 -15.70 9.71
CA LEU A 202 -21.52 -15.87 11.11
C LEU A 202 -22.10 -14.58 11.70
N PHE A 203 -23.14 -14.70 12.53
CA PHE A 203 -23.80 -13.60 13.22
C PHE A 203 -24.37 -12.54 12.26
N GLU A 204 -24.15 -11.26 12.54
CA GLU A 204 -24.65 -10.12 11.74
C GLU A 204 -23.67 -9.65 10.66
N ARG A 205 -22.67 -10.46 10.31
CA ARG A 205 -21.68 -10.12 9.28
C ARG A 205 -22.33 -9.99 7.92
N ARG A 206 -21.95 -8.93 7.22
CA ARG A 206 -22.37 -8.69 5.83
C ARG A 206 -21.17 -8.26 5.00
N ASP A 207 -21.12 -8.76 3.78
CA ASP A 207 -20.08 -8.35 2.82
C ASP A 207 -20.09 -6.84 2.60
N PHE A 208 -18.92 -6.22 2.67
CA PHE A 208 -18.75 -4.80 2.42
C PHE A 208 -19.43 -4.32 1.15
N ASN A 209 -19.31 -5.07 0.04
CA ASN A 209 -19.92 -4.68 -1.24
C ASN A 209 -21.45 -4.68 -1.16
N VAL A 210 -22.02 -5.67 -0.49
CA VAL A 210 -23.50 -5.76 -0.28
C VAL A 210 -23.99 -4.56 0.54
N VAL A 211 -23.27 -4.20 1.60
CA VAL A 211 -23.62 -3.04 2.42
C VAL A 211 -23.47 -1.73 1.65
N MET A 212 -22.42 -1.59 0.82
CA MET A 212 -22.24 -0.40 0.00
C MET A 212 -23.29 -0.25 -1.08
N MET A 213 -23.77 -1.34 -1.67
CA MET A 213 -24.92 -1.30 -2.59
C MET A 213 -26.21 -0.87 -1.87
N ASP A 214 -26.48 -1.39 -0.66
CA ASP A 214 -27.62 -1.01 0.17
C ASP A 214 -27.59 0.48 0.56
N ILE A 215 -26.43 0.98 1.00
CA ILE A 215 -26.23 2.41 1.28
C ILE A 215 -26.46 3.25 0.03
N SER A 216 -25.90 2.84 -1.10
CA SER A 216 -26.05 3.56 -2.37
C SER A 216 -27.50 3.63 -2.84
N LYS A 217 -28.27 2.56 -2.63
CA LYS A 217 -29.70 2.53 -2.89
C LYS A 217 -30.45 3.52 -2.00
N ARG A 218 -30.18 3.51 -0.69
CA ARG A 218 -30.83 4.43 0.29
C ARG A 218 -30.51 5.90 0.01
N LEU A 219 -29.32 6.18 -0.51
CA LEU A 219 -28.90 7.52 -0.91
C LEU A 219 -29.41 7.93 -2.30
N GLY A 220 -30.09 7.06 -3.04
CA GLY A 220 -30.55 7.33 -4.40
C GLY A 220 -29.43 7.43 -5.44
N ILE A 221 -28.28 6.82 -5.19
CA ILE A 221 -27.11 6.85 -6.08
C ILE A 221 -26.72 5.48 -6.63
N LEU A 222 -27.60 4.48 -6.51
CA LEU A 222 -27.30 3.10 -6.91
C LEU A 222 -26.84 3.00 -8.37
N GLY A 223 -27.50 3.70 -9.29
CA GLY A 223 -27.09 3.72 -10.70
C GLY A 223 -25.68 4.28 -10.92
N LYS A 224 -25.30 5.31 -10.14
CA LYS A 224 -23.92 5.84 -10.17
C LYS A 224 -22.90 4.86 -9.60
N TYR A 225 -23.29 4.12 -8.56
CA TYR A 225 -22.46 3.07 -7.99
C TYR A 225 -22.22 1.94 -9.00
N TYR A 226 -23.27 1.48 -9.66
CA TYR A 226 -23.16 0.48 -10.71
C TYR A 226 -22.38 0.97 -11.92
N LYS A 227 -22.50 2.24 -12.29
CA LYS A 227 -21.62 2.83 -13.31
C LYS A 227 -20.16 2.75 -12.90
N GLY A 228 -19.83 3.09 -11.66
CA GLY A 228 -18.49 2.93 -11.13
C GLY A 228 -17.98 1.48 -11.20
N LEU A 229 -18.80 0.51 -10.86
CA LEU A 229 -18.46 -0.91 -11.01
C LEU A 229 -18.29 -1.30 -12.49
N ASN A 230 -19.20 -0.90 -13.37
CA ASN A 230 -19.09 -1.17 -14.81
C ASN A 230 -17.77 -0.63 -15.40
N ASP A 231 -17.38 0.56 -14.98
CA ASP A 231 -16.21 1.26 -15.54
C ASP A 231 -14.89 0.78 -14.91
N SER A 232 -14.92 0.24 -13.68
CA SER A 232 -13.70 0.07 -12.89
C SER A 232 -13.49 -1.30 -12.23
N ILE A 233 -14.51 -2.15 -12.13
CA ILE A 233 -14.37 -3.42 -11.39
C ILE A 233 -13.30 -4.33 -12.02
N GLY A 234 -13.16 -4.25 -13.32
CA GLY A 234 -12.14 -4.98 -14.07
C GLY A 234 -10.88 -4.19 -14.39
N VAL A 235 -10.80 -2.92 -13.98
CA VAL A 235 -9.74 -1.97 -14.40
C VAL A 235 -8.35 -2.48 -14.10
N ARG A 236 -8.14 -3.09 -12.96
CA ARG A 236 -6.83 -3.62 -12.59
C ARG A 236 -6.51 -4.93 -13.32
N TYR A 237 -7.51 -5.60 -13.88
CA TYR A 237 -7.42 -6.96 -14.38
C TYR A 237 -8.12 -7.19 -15.71
N GLY A 238 -8.52 -6.13 -16.40
CA GLY A 238 -9.09 -6.30 -17.71
C GLY A 238 -10.10 -5.30 -18.21
N GLY A 239 -10.20 -4.15 -17.57
CA GLY A 239 -10.99 -3.07 -18.11
C GLY A 239 -12.45 -3.08 -17.68
N GLU A 240 -13.28 -2.40 -18.46
CA GLU A 240 -14.71 -2.23 -18.22
C GLU A 240 -15.48 -3.54 -18.38
N MET A 241 -16.62 -3.63 -17.69
CA MET A 241 -17.60 -4.67 -17.99
C MET A 241 -18.20 -4.41 -19.39
N GLU A 242 -18.28 -5.44 -20.20
CA GLU A 242 -18.81 -5.34 -21.55
C GLU A 242 -20.30 -5.67 -21.60
N ALA A 243 -21.02 -5.07 -22.56
CA ALA A 243 -22.36 -5.51 -22.88
C ALA A 243 -22.33 -6.97 -23.38
N PRO A 244 -23.31 -7.84 -23.03
CA PRO A 244 -24.55 -7.54 -22.32
C PRO A 244 -24.46 -7.62 -20.79
N TYR A 245 -23.26 -7.76 -20.23
CA TYR A 245 -23.08 -8.06 -18.80
C TYR A 245 -23.08 -6.83 -17.90
N LYS A 246 -23.08 -5.62 -18.45
CA LYS A 246 -23.13 -4.38 -17.65
C LYS A 246 -24.30 -4.39 -16.67
N LEU A 247 -24.04 -3.88 -15.47
CA LEU A 247 -25.07 -3.63 -14.47
C LEU A 247 -25.98 -2.49 -14.94
N ALA A 248 -27.25 -2.53 -14.55
CA ALA A 248 -28.22 -1.50 -14.91
C ALA A 248 -27.92 -0.18 -14.17
N GLU A 249 -27.72 0.89 -14.92
CA GLU A 249 -27.42 2.22 -14.37
C GLU A 249 -28.69 3.08 -14.13
N ASP A 250 -29.87 2.47 -14.21
CA ASP A 250 -31.16 3.13 -14.05
C ASP A 250 -31.49 3.53 -12.59
N GLY A 251 -30.74 3.04 -11.64
CA GLY A 251 -30.91 3.32 -10.21
C GLY A 251 -32.03 2.54 -9.52
N THR A 252 -32.79 1.71 -10.26
CA THR A 252 -33.96 0.95 -9.77
C THR A 252 -33.74 -0.56 -9.81
N THR A 253 -33.00 -1.05 -10.79
CA THR A 253 -32.68 -2.48 -10.92
C THR A 253 -31.64 -2.87 -9.87
N GLU A 254 -31.94 -3.89 -9.07
CA GLU A 254 -31.05 -4.41 -8.04
C GLU A 254 -30.33 -5.65 -8.54
N HIS A 255 -29.04 -5.70 -8.31
CA HIS A 255 -28.17 -6.84 -8.55
C HIS A 255 -27.68 -7.42 -7.23
N SER A 256 -27.67 -8.74 -7.08
CA SER A 256 -26.95 -9.37 -5.98
C SER A 256 -25.43 -9.28 -6.21
N TRP A 257 -24.65 -9.35 -5.15
CA TRP A 257 -23.19 -9.38 -5.31
C TRP A 257 -22.72 -10.62 -6.08
N GLU A 258 -23.43 -11.72 -5.94
CA GLU A 258 -23.20 -12.93 -6.72
C GLU A 258 -23.45 -12.71 -8.22
N ASP A 259 -24.56 -12.03 -8.60
CA ASP A 259 -24.83 -11.66 -9.99
C ASP A 259 -23.76 -10.72 -10.55
N VAL A 260 -23.27 -9.77 -9.75
CA VAL A 260 -22.14 -8.89 -10.14
C VAL A 260 -20.88 -9.72 -10.45
N CYS A 261 -20.57 -10.69 -9.60
CA CYS A 261 -19.41 -11.58 -9.79
C CYS A 261 -19.56 -12.46 -11.03
N ASP A 262 -20.73 -13.03 -11.25
CA ASP A 262 -21.02 -13.86 -12.44
C ASP A 262 -20.87 -13.05 -13.73
N ARG A 263 -21.47 -11.86 -13.77
CA ARG A 263 -21.36 -10.93 -14.90
C ARG A 263 -19.93 -10.51 -15.20
N LEU A 264 -19.14 -10.25 -14.16
CA LEU A 264 -17.74 -9.92 -14.33
C LEU A 264 -16.95 -11.05 -14.99
N LEU A 265 -17.13 -12.28 -14.52
CA LEU A 265 -16.48 -13.45 -15.08
C LEU A 265 -16.89 -13.67 -16.54
N LYS A 266 -18.19 -13.61 -16.83
CA LYS A 266 -18.70 -13.76 -18.19
C LYS A 266 -18.26 -12.63 -19.12
N SER A 267 -18.24 -11.40 -18.64
CA SER A 267 -17.69 -10.27 -19.36
C SER A 267 -16.22 -10.49 -19.74
N ARG A 268 -15.47 -11.09 -18.83
CA ARG A 268 -14.03 -11.30 -19.00
C ARG A 268 -13.69 -12.52 -19.84
N PHE A 269 -14.36 -13.64 -19.61
CA PHE A 269 -13.95 -14.95 -20.11
C PHE A 269 -14.97 -15.61 -21.07
N GLY A 270 -16.14 -15.04 -21.26
CA GLY A 270 -17.21 -15.59 -22.09
C GLY A 270 -18.35 -16.20 -21.28
N GLU A 271 -19.50 -16.37 -21.95
CA GLU A 271 -20.77 -16.80 -21.33
C GLU A 271 -20.64 -18.11 -20.54
N GLU A 272 -19.84 -19.05 -21.03
CA GLU A 272 -19.63 -20.35 -20.44
C GLU A 272 -18.72 -20.33 -19.20
N HIS A 273 -18.05 -19.20 -18.92
CA HIS A 273 -17.03 -19.09 -17.86
C HIS A 273 -17.49 -18.23 -16.67
N GLY A 274 -18.78 -18.22 -16.38
CA GLY A 274 -19.34 -17.57 -15.20
C GLY A 274 -19.03 -18.30 -13.88
N LEU A 275 -19.74 -17.91 -12.81
CA LEU A 275 -19.57 -18.49 -11.47
C LEU A 275 -19.78 -20.00 -11.44
N GLU A 276 -20.72 -20.52 -12.22
CA GLU A 276 -20.97 -21.97 -12.28
C GLU A 276 -19.77 -22.74 -12.80
N HIS A 277 -19.04 -22.20 -13.77
CA HIS A 277 -17.79 -22.79 -14.25
C HIS A 277 -16.75 -22.81 -13.12
N VAL A 278 -16.52 -21.69 -12.44
CA VAL A 278 -15.51 -21.60 -11.39
C VAL A 278 -15.86 -22.46 -10.17
N ARG A 279 -17.17 -22.62 -9.86
CA ARG A 279 -17.63 -23.54 -8.81
C ARG A 279 -17.22 -24.98 -9.09
N LYS A 280 -17.18 -25.39 -10.35
CA LYS A 280 -16.80 -26.74 -10.76
C LYS A 280 -15.30 -26.93 -10.88
N THR A 281 -14.59 -25.94 -11.39
CA THR A 281 -13.17 -26.03 -11.74
C THR A 281 -12.24 -25.41 -10.73
N GLY A 282 -12.73 -24.49 -9.88
CA GLY A 282 -11.94 -23.71 -8.93
C GLY A 282 -11.17 -22.56 -9.58
N VAL A 283 -10.78 -22.68 -10.82
CA VAL A 283 -9.95 -21.73 -11.54
C VAL A 283 -10.27 -21.75 -13.04
N PHE A 284 -10.15 -20.62 -13.67
CA PHE A 284 -10.11 -20.52 -15.13
C PHE A 284 -8.66 -20.42 -15.58
N THR A 285 -8.22 -21.27 -16.51
CA THR A 285 -6.85 -21.29 -17.00
C THR A 285 -6.78 -21.15 -18.51
N TRP A 286 -5.69 -20.60 -19.01
CA TRP A 286 -5.38 -20.50 -20.43
C TRP A 286 -3.88 -20.57 -20.67
N PRO A 287 -3.44 -21.04 -21.86
CA PRO A 287 -2.02 -21.21 -22.15
C PRO A 287 -1.24 -19.90 -22.02
N LYS A 288 -0.08 -19.99 -21.39
CA LYS A 288 0.88 -18.90 -21.26
C LYS A 288 1.84 -18.94 -22.45
N LYS A 289 1.99 -17.79 -23.10
CA LYS A 289 2.99 -17.62 -24.15
C LYS A 289 4.21 -16.90 -23.61
N LYS A 290 5.38 -17.22 -24.12
CA LYS A 290 6.64 -16.56 -23.73
C LYS A 290 6.61 -15.05 -24.02
N GLU A 291 5.98 -14.67 -25.12
CA GLU A 291 5.79 -13.30 -25.57
C GLU A 291 4.98 -12.46 -24.55
N ASP A 292 4.04 -13.09 -23.85
CA ASP A 292 3.21 -12.43 -22.84
C ASP A 292 3.99 -12.20 -21.55
N VAL A 293 4.94 -13.07 -21.22
CA VAL A 293 5.75 -13.00 -20.00
C VAL A 293 6.97 -12.10 -20.19
N TYR A 294 7.67 -12.30 -21.30
CA TYR A 294 8.90 -11.58 -21.65
C TYR A 294 8.63 -10.55 -22.75
N TRP A 295 7.66 -9.70 -22.50
CA TRP A 295 7.09 -8.81 -23.50
C TRP A 295 8.15 -7.93 -24.19
N LYS A 296 9.06 -7.33 -23.42
CA LYS A 296 10.13 -6.49 -23.98
C LYS A 296 11.08 -7.27 -24.87
N TRP A 297 11.36 -8.53 -24.58
CA TRP A 297 12.24 -9.38 -25.39
C TRP A 297 11.72 -9.57 -26.80
N PHE A 298 10.40 -9.69 -26.93
CA PHE A 298 9.74 -9.90 -28.22
C PHE A 298 9.29 -8.61 -28.91
N ASN A 299 9.23 -7.50 -28.19
CA ASN A 299 8.83 -6.21 -28.73
C ASN A 299 10.03 -5.24 -28.73
N PRO A 300 10.41 -4.69 -29.88
CA PRO A 300 11.51 -3.75 -29.94
C PRO A 300 11.14 -2.47 -29.18
N SER A 301 11.76 -2.29 -28.03
CA SER A 301 11.57 -1.11 -27.20
C SER A 301 12.86 -0.78 -26.45
N ARG A 302 13.02 0.50 -26.13
CA ARG A 302 14.14 0.98 -25.33
C ARG A 302 13.72 1.05 -23.87
N VAL A 303 14.59 0.64 -22.96
CA VAL A 303 14.44 0.87 -21.53
C VAL A 303 15.16 2.16 -21.17
N PRO A 304 14.49 3.15 -20.56
CA PRO A 304 15.14 4.39 -20.20
C PRO A 304 16.20 4.15 -19.11
N VAL A 305 17.36 4.72 -19.28
CA VAL A 305 18.44 4.76 -18.27
C VAL A 305 18.53 6.16 -17.67
N TYR A 306 18.19 7.16 -18.47
CA TYR A 306 18.15 8.56 -18.05
C TYR A 306 16.69 8.98 -17.87
N PHE A 307 16.43 9.67 -16.78
CA PHE A 307 15.10 10.14 -16.40
C PHE A 307 15.03 11.68 -16.50
N GLU A 308 15.41 12.23 -17.65
CA GLU A 308 15.48 13.68 -17.88
C GLU A 308 14.16 14.37 -17.57
N TYR A 309 13.04 13.70 -17.78
CA TYR A 309 11.71 14.21 -17.47
C TYR A 309 11.51 14.49 -15.98
N PHE A 310 12.29 13.89 -15.09
CA PHE A 310 12.22 14.24 -13.67
C PHE A 310 12.72 15.67 -13.42
N ILE A 311 13.67 16.15 -14.19
CA ILE A 311 14.16 17.53 -14.08
C ILE A 311 13.00 18.49 -14.35
N GLU A 312 12.34 18.34 -15.52
CA GLU A 312 11.18 19.18 -15.87
C GLU A 312 10.03 19.01 -14.87
N SER A 313 9.74 17.78 -14.44
CA SER A 313 8.70 17.55 -13.43
C SER A 313 9.04 18.21 -12.10
N GLY A 314 10.28 18.12 -11.64
CA GLY A 314 10.74 18.77 -10.42
C GLY A 314 10.60 20.30 -10.47
N GLU A 315 10.97 20.93 -11.59
CA GLU A 315 10.79 22.35 -11.80
C GLU A 315 9.32 22.78 -11.77
N GLN A 316 8.44 22.00 -12.42
CA GLN A 316 7.00 22.26 -12.43
C GLN A 316 6.39 22.11 -11.03
N ILE A 317 6.75 21.06 -10.29
CA ILE A 317 6.27 20.82 -8.94
C ILE A 317 6.78 21.93 -8.00
N ALA A 318 8.06 22.27 -8.06
CA ALA A 318 8.65 23.34 -7.25
C ALA A 318 7.92 24.67 -7.44
N LYS A 319 7.65 25.05 -8.69
CA LYS A 319 6.89 26.24 -9.01
C LYS A 319 5.46 26.21 -8.46
N LEU A 320 4.78 25.07 -8.61
CA LEU A 320 3.42 24.89 -8.12
C LEU A 320 3.38 24.92 -6.59
N TRP A 321 4.33 24.26 -5.93
CA TRP A 321 4.48 24.25 -4.49
C TRP A 321 4.65 25.66 -3.92
N ASP A 322 5.51 26.47 -4.52
CA ASP A 322 5.73 27.86 -4.17
C ASP A 322 4.48 28.71 -4.41
N GLU A 323 3.85 28.60 -5.58
CA GLU A 323 2.66 29.36 -5.98
C GLU A 323 1.47 29.16 -5.04
N TYR A 324 1.29 27.95 -4.53
CA TYR A 324 0.20 27.63 -3.60
C TYR A 324 0.59 27.73 -2.11
N GLY A 325 1.79 28.20 -1.81
CA GLY A 325 2.26 28.43 -0.43
C GLY A 325 2.67 27.13 0.26
N GLY A 326 3.09 26.11 -0.49
CA GLY A 326 3.59 24.84 0.05
C GLY A 326 4.86 25.00 0.87
N LYS A 327 5.69 26.02 0.58
CA LYS A 327 6.90 26.33 1.36
C LYS A 327 6.61 26.66 2.83
N ASP A 328 5.42 27.11 3.16
CA ASP A 328 5.03 27.32 4.56
C ASP A 328 4.90 25.99 5.33
N PHE A 329 4.72 24.89 4.62
CA PHE A 329 4.71 23.54 5.21
C PHE A 329 6.11 22.94 5.27
N PHE A 330 6.86 23.03 4.17
CA PHE A 330 8.22 22.54 4.07
C PHE A 330 8.91 23.05 2.79
N ASP A 331 10.18 23.42 2.89
CA ASP A 331 11.00 23.82 1.74
C ASP A 331 11.84 22.63 1.26
N PHE A 332 11.31 21.92 0.27
CA PHE A 332 11.98 20.75 -0.28
C PHE A 332 13.22 21.08 -1.09
N ASP A 333 14.21 20.21 -1.01
CA ASP A 333 15.35 20.21 -1.95
C ASP A 333 14.95 19.60 -3.29
N TRP A 334 14.42 20.43 -4.19
CA TRP A 334 13.98 20.02 -5.53
C TRP A 334 15.14 19.60 -6.45
N SER A 335 16.41 19.89 -6.08
CA SER A 335 17.57 19.43 -6.82
C SER A 335 17.72 17.90 -6.86
N ARG A 336 16.96 17.20 -6.03
CA ARG A 336 16.86 15.73 -6.03
C ARG A 336 16.14 15.16 -7.23
N PHE A 337 15.40 15.98 -7.99
CA PHE A 337 14.80 15.59 -9.26
C PHE A 337 15.87 15.68 -10.37
N LYS A 338 16.57 14.57 -10.59
CA LYS A 338 17.69 14.46 -11.53
C LYS A 338 17.41 13.45 -12.63
N ALA A 339 18.24 13.46 -13.68
CA ALA A 339 18.16 12.47 -14.76
C ALA A 339 18.78 11.12 -14.40
N LEU A 340 19.67 11.09 -13.42
CA LEU A 340 20.34 9.86 -12.98
C LEU A 340 20.16 9.67 -11.49
N ALA A 341 20.13 8.41 -11.09
CA ALA A 341 20.13 8.03 -9.68
C ALA A 341 21.35 8.61 -8.96
N ASP A 342 21.10 9.14 -7.77
CA ASP A 342 22.13 9.71 -6.91
C ASP A 342 21.83 9.33 -5.45
N TRP A 343 22.86 9.37 -4.62
CA TRP A 343 22.72 9.10 -3.21
C TRP A 343 22.59 10.39 -2.39
N TYR A 344 21.67 10.37 -1.46
CA TYR A 344 21.47 11.44 -0.48
C TYR A 344 21.37 10.84 0.92
N PRO A 345 21.91 11.47 1.95
CA PRO A 345 21.66 11.05 3.31
C PRO A 345 20.17 11.25 3.64
N CYS A 346 19.59 10.29 4.33
CA CYS A 346 18.26 10.47 4.91
C CYS A 346 18.36 11.25 6.24
N PRO A 347 17.27 11.84 6.74
CA PRO A 347 17.27 12.59 8.01
C PRO A 347 17.85 11.80 9.18
N THR A 348 17.56 10.52 9.27
CA THR A 348 18.14 9.63 10.29
C THR A 348 19.68 9.59 10.27
N HIS A 349 20.31 9.70 9.09
CA HIS A 349 21.77 9.76 8.97
C HIS A 349 22.35 11.12 9.33
N THR A 350 21.54 12.18 9.25
CA THR A 350 21.99 13.55 9.52
C THR A 350 21.72 14.01 10.96
N GLU A 351 21.01 13.20 11.75
CA GLU A 351 20.85 13.44 13.19
C GLU A 351 22.21 13.33 13.89
N ASP A 352 22.68 14.42 14.46
CA ASP A 352 24.01 14.57 15.06
C ASP A 352 24.00 14.65 16.59
N ASN A 353 22.83 14.57 17.23
CA ASN A 353 22.74 14.55 18.68
C ASN A 353 23.31 13.24 19.24
N PRO A 354 24.46 13.30 19.97
CA PRO A 354 25.16 12.11 20.44
C PRO A 354 24.38 11.29 21.47
N GLU A 355 23.33 11.84 22.04
CA GLU A 355 22.45 11.10 22.96
C GLU A 355 21.65 10.01 22.23
N TYR A 356 21.32 10.23 20.94
CA TYR A 356 20.58 9.29 20.11
C TYR A 356 21.53 8.51 19.20
N ASP A 357 22.32 7.65 19.80
CA ASP A 357 23.45 6.97 19.16
C ASP A 357 23.12 5.63 18.49
N MET A 358 21.83 5.24 18.48
CA MET A 358 21.34 4.01 17.87
C MET A 358 20.50 4.31 16.63
N ASN A 359 20.58 3.44 15.64
CA ASN A 359 19.63 3.39 14.55
C ASN A 359 18.61 2.29 14.82
N THR A 360 17.35 2.51 14.48
CA THR A 360 16.36 1.45 14.56
C THR A 360 15.64 1.26 13.22
N PHE A 361 15.26 0.03 12.94
CA PHE A 361 14.47 -0.34 11.78
C PHE A 361 13.49 -1.45 12.14
N TYR A 362 12.47 -1.61 11.31
CA TYR A 362 11.54 -2.71 11.48
C TYR A 362 11.85 -3.88 10.54
N TRP A 363 11.43 -5.05 10.94
CA TRP A 363 11.45 -6.24 10.11
C TRP A 363 10.09 -6.96 10.16
N ARG A 364 9.84 -7.86 9.21
CA ARG A 364 8.56 -8.58 9.14
C ARG A 364 8.75 -10.03 9.56
N ALA A 365 8.00 -10.44 10.57
CA ALA A 365 7.94 -11.82 11.01
C ALA A 365 7.24 -12.69 9.97
N VAL A 366 7.80 -13.85 9.68
CA VAL A 366 7.31 -14.75 8.62
C VAL A 366 5.90 -15.28 8.92
N MET A 367 5.58 -15.54 10.19
CA MET A 367 4.30 -16.05 10.62
C MET A 367 3.18 -14.99 10.63
N HIS A 368 3.51 -13.71 10.54
CA HIS A 368 2.52 -12.65 10.64
C HIS A 368 2.34 -11.87 9.33
N CYS A 369 1.08 -11.56 9.02
CA CYS A 369 0.70 -10.72 7.89
C CYS A 369 0.18 -9.38 8.41
N ASN A 370 1.00 -8.34 8.31
CA ASN A 370 0.71 -7.00 8.82
C ASN A 370 0.28 -7.04 10.31
N SER A 371 -0.59 -6.11 10.73
CA SER A 371 -1.16 -6.08 12.09
C SER A 371 -2.44 -6.93 12.24
N MET A 372 -2.76 -7.77 11.26
CA MET A 372 -4.05 -8.50 11.25
C MET A 372 -4.00 -9.85 11.96
N THR A 373 -2.84 -10.47 12.02
CA THR A 373 -2.73 -11.88 12.39
C THR A 373 -2.25 -12.12 13.82
N GLN A 374 -1.85 -11.09 14.56
CA GLN A 374 -1.43 -11.21 15.97
C GLN A 374 -2.56 -11.66 16.89
N GLN A 375 -3.80 -11.39 16.49
CA GLN A 375 -4.99 -11.86 17.24
C GLN A 375 -5.34 -13.33 16.96
N ASN A 376 -4.65 -13.99 16.02
CA ASN A 376 -4.81 -15.41 15.74
C ASN A 376 -4.00 -16.24 16.76
N PRO A 377 -4.65 -17.10 17.60
CA PRO A 377 -3.95 -17.82 18.66
C PRO A 377 -2.87 -18.78 18.17
N TYR A 378 -3.06 -19.40 17.01
CA TYR A 378 -2.06 -20.34 16.46
C TYR A 378 -0.80 -19.60 15.97
N LEU A 379 -0.98 -18.46 15.32
CA LEU A 379 0.14 -17.67 14.84
C LEU A 379 0.86 -16.93 15.97
N ASP A 380 0.12 -16.55 17.02
CA ASP A 380 0.70 -15.98 18.22
C ASP A 380 1.56 -17.02 18.98
N GLU A 381 1.07 -18.26 19.11
CA GLU A 381 1.84 -19.36 19.70
C GLU A 381 3.16 -19.58 18.94
N MET A 382 3.10 -19.66 17.61
CA MET A 382 4.31 -19.72 16.77
C MET A 382 5.24 -18.52 16.97
N GLY A 383 4.67 -17.33 17.12
CA GLY A 383 5.43 -16.10 17.36
C GLY A 383 6.12 -16.07 18.72
N GLN A 384 5.54 -16.72 19.73
CA GLN A 384 6.15 -16.84 21.06
C GLN A 384 7.33 -17.81 21.11
N GLU A 385 7.36 -18.81 20.22
CA GLU A 385 8.49 -19.73 20.06
C GLU A 385 9.71 -19.08 19.36
N ASP A 386 9.50 -17.97 18.63
CA ASP A 386 10.58 -17.20 18.02
C ASP A 386 11.11 -16.16 19.01
N PRO A 387 12.39 -16.20 19.41
CA PRO A 387 12.94 -15.31 20.43
C PRO A 387 12.96 -13.82 20.05
N TYR A 388 12.69 -13.50 18.78
CA TYR A 388 12.84 -12.16 18.24
C TYR A 388 11.54 -11.45 17.90
N VAL A 389 10.43 -12.16 17.71
CA VAL A 389 9.18 -11.58 17.21
C VAL A 389 8.59 -10.52 18.13
N TYR A 390 8.65 -10.76 19.43
CA TYR A 390 8.12 -9.82 20.42
C TYR A 390 9.21 -9.07 21.20
N ALA A 391 10.48 -9.19 20.77
CA ALA A 391 11.61 -8.57 21.39
C ALA A 391 12.16 -7.39 20.58
N ILE A 392 12.91 -6.54 21.25
CA ILE A 392 13.80 -5.57 20.64
C ILE A 392 15.16 -6.25 20.46
N GLN A 393 15.53 -6.55 19.23
CA GLN A 393 16.81 -7.17 18.93
C GLN A 393 17.93 -6.16 19.06
N MET A 394 19.02 -6.56 19.70
CA MET A 394 20.18 -5.74 19.95
C MET A 394 21.48 -6.55 19.85
N HIS A 395 22.52 -5.95 19.28
CA HIS A 395 23.83 -6.61 19.21
C HIS A 395 24.45 -6.75 20.61
N ALA A 396 24.94 -7.96 20.93
CA ALA A 396 25.47 -8.29 22.26
C ALA A 396 26.61 -7.35 22.71
N ARG A 397 27.49 -6.94 21.80
CA ARG A 397 28.59 -5.96 22.11
C ARG A 397 28.02 -4.61 22.54
N THR A 398 27.06 -4.07 21.78
CA THR A 398 26.45 -2.77 22.10
C THR A 398 25.64 -2.84 23.39
N ALA A 399 24.96 -3.96 23.64
CA ALA A 399 24.25 -4.18 24.89
C ALA A 399 25.21 -4.13 26.10
N LYS A 400 26.38 -4.77 26.00
CA LYS A 400 27.42 -4.73 27.02
C LYS A 400 27.94 -3.30 27.26
N GLU A 401 28.17 -2.54 26.20
CA GLU A 401 28.61 -1.13 26.30
C GLU A 401 27.60 -0.26 27.03
N LYS A 402 26.28 -0.52 26.83
CA LYS A 402 25.16 0.20 27.46
C LYS A 402 24.71 -0.41 28.79
N GLY A 403 25.33 -1.49 29.27
CA GLY A 403 24.97 -2.16 30.50
C GLY A 403 23.58 -2.85 30.43
N ILE A 404 23.16 -3.25 29.25
CA ILE A 404 21.91 -3.94 28.99
C ILE A 404 22.19 -5.43 28.87
N SER A 405 21.35 -6.26 29.47
CA SER A 405 21.42 -7.72 29.45
C SER A 405 20.26 -8.31 28.65
N ASP A 406 20.42 -9.56 28.22
CA ASP A 406 19.33 -10.31 27.60
C ASP A 406 18.14 -10.41 28.54
N GLY A 407 16.93 -10.16 28.01
CA GLY A 407 15.69 -10.12 28.78
C GLY A 407 15.43 -8.82 29.55
N ASP A 408 16.35 -7.86 29.58
CA ASP A 408 16.08 -6.58 30.24
C ASP A 408 14.94 -5.82 29.56
N HIS A 409 14.08 -5.21 30.36
CA HIS A 409 13.10 -4.24 29.88
C HIS A 409 13.76 -2.89 29.63
N VAL A 410 13.48 -2.31 28.48
CA VAL A 410 14.07 -1.05 28.03
C VAL A 410 13.04 -0.08 27.50
N TRP A 411 13.40 1.20 27.49
CA TRP A 411 12.78 2.23 26.65
C TRP A 411 13.67 2.50 25.45
N VAL A 412 13.04 2.65 24.29
CA VAL A 412 13.65 3.18 23.07
C VAL A 412 12.92 4.48 22.77
N GLU A 413 13.68 5.57 22.62
CA GLU A 413 13.16 6.93 22.52
C GLU A 413 13.81 7.66 21.35
N ASN A 414 13.00 8.35 20.55
CA ASN A 414 13.46 9.19 19.43
C ASN A 414 13.71 10.66 19.87
N PRO A 415 14.35 11.51 19.03
CA PRO A 415 14.66 12.90 19.38
C PRO A 415 13.45 13.80 19.69
N THR A 416 12.26 13.46 19.21
CA THR A 416 11.02 14.20 19.49
C THR A 416 10.32 13.77 20.79
N GLY A 417 10.88 12.78 21.49
CA GLY A 417 10.41 12.32 22.80
C GLY A 417 9.38 11.18 22.73
N HIS A 418 9.06 10.69 21.53
CA HIS A 418 8.26 9.47 21.40
C HIS A 418 9.08 8.26 21.83
N ARG A 419 8.46 7.36 22.59
CA ARG A 419 9.16 6.20 23.14
C ARG A 419 8.30 4.96 23.22
N VAL A 420 8.95 3.83 22.98
CA VAL A 420 8.33 2.51 23.09
C VAL A 420 9.03 1.66 24.13
N LYS A 421 8.29 0.79 24.79
CA LYS A 421 8.81 -0.12 25.81
C LYS A 421 8.80 -1.54 25.27
N GLY A 422 9.87 -2.29 25.54
CA GLY A 422 9.98 -3.71 25.21
C GLY A 422 11.04 -4.39 26.03
N TRP A 423 11.23 -5.68 25.83
CA TRP A 423 12.35 -6.44 26.37
C TRP A 423 13.36 -6.75 25.27
N VAL A 424 14.63 -6.88 25.67
CA VAL A 424 15.75 -7.05 24.71
C VAL A 424 16.03 -8.52 24.50
N ALA A 425 16.22 -8.91 23.22
CA ALA A 425 16.85 -10.16 22.83
C ALA A 425 18.21 -9.88 22.20
N LEU A 426 19.26 -10.47 22.74
CA LEU A 426 20.59 -10.29 22.23
C LEU A 426 20.86 -11.20 21.03
N THR A 427 21.55 -10.67 20.03
CA THR A 427 21.92 -11.41 18.82
C THR A 427 23.23 -10.86 18.24
N GLU A 428 23.99 -11.72 17.58
CA GLU A 428 25.12 -11.32 16.74
C GLU A 428 24.72 -11.10 15.28
N GLY A 429 23.43 -11.34 14.95
CA GLY A 429 22.88 -11.22 13.60
C GLY A 429 22.44 -9.82 13.18
N ILE A 430 22.71 -8.82 14.00
CA ILE A 430 22.40 -7.40 13.72
C ILE A 430 23.68 -6.56 13.81
N GLU A 431 23.77 -5.52 13.02
CA GLU A 431 24.89 -4.57 13.06
C GLU A 431 24.97 -3.88 14.44
N PRO A 432 26.17 -3.69 15.02
CA PRO A 432 26.33 -2.88 16.23
C PRO A 432 25.69 -1.50 16.08
N HIS A 433 25.19 -0.95 17.19
CA HIS A 433 24.45 0.32 17.24
C HIS A 433 23.15 0.35 16.40
N HIS A 434 22.62 -0.83 16.09
CA HIS A 434 21.29 -0.97 15.49
C HIS A 434 20.33 -1.72 16.43
N LEU A 435 19.05 -1.38 16.31
CA LEU A 435 17.93 -2.09 16.94
C LEU A 435 16.97 -2.57 15.86
N ALA A 436 16.47 -3.78 15.98
CA ALA A 436 15.41 -4.28 15.10
C ALA A 436 14.16 -4.61 15.92
N ILE A 437 13.02 -4.14 15.46
CA ILE A 437 11.71 -4.33 16.10
C ILE A 437 10.75 -4.91 15.06
N ALA A 438 9.97 -5.92 15.42
CA ALA A 438 8.99 -6.48 14.50
C ALA A 438 7.85 -5.47 14.23
N ALA A 439 7.58 -5.21 12.95
CA ALA A 439 6.62 -4.19 12.50
C ALA A 439 5.17 -4.41 12.94
N VAL A 440 4.86 -5.57 13.46
CA VAL A 440 3.50 -6.05 13.68
C VAL A 440 3.13 -6.14 15.16
N ALA A 441 4.06 -5.82 16.06
CA ALA A 441 3.88 -5.97 17.51
C ALA A 441 3.45 -4.64 18.17
N GLY A 442 3.12 -4.71 19.47
CA GLY A 442 2.81 -3.53 20.29
C GLY A 442 1.35 -3.11 20.31
N HIS A 443 0.42 -3.99 20.02
CA HIS A 443 -1.01 -3.74 20.17
C HIS A 443 -1.40 -3.34 21.61
N TRP A 444 -2.30 -2.37 21.73
CA TRP A 444 -2.84 -1.94 23.04
C TRP A 444 -4.37 -2.05 23.12
N GLY A 445 -5.05 -2.36 22.03
CA GLY A 445 -6.50 -2.46 21.94
C GLY A 445 -7.09 -3.45 22.95
N LYS A 446 -8.15 -3.04 23.63
CA LYS A 446 -8.79 -3.88 24.66
C LYS A 446 -9.52 -5.09 24.08
N TYR A 447 -9.94 -4.99 22.82
CA TYR A 447 -10.64 -6.06 22.09
C TYR A 447 -9.72 -7.00 21.32
N MET A 448 -8.42 -6.84 21.48
CA MET A 448 -7.40 -7.72 20.91
C MET A 448 -6.58 -8.43 22.02
N PRO A 449 -7.22 -9.25 22.88
CA PRO A 449 -6.59 -9.77 24.09
C PRO A 449 -5.39 -10.67 23.86
N ILE A 450 -5.28 -11.31 22.68
CA ILE A 450 -4.14 -12.17 22.34
C ILE A 450 -2.94 -11.30 21.96
N ALA A 451 -3.15 -10.31 21.12
CA ALA A 451 -2.08 -9.43 20.61
C ALA A 451 -1.63 -8.37 21.61
N LYS A 452 -2.54 -7.98 22.54
CA LYS A 452 -2.31 -6.87 23.46
C LYS A 452 -1.08 -7.03 24.33
N GLY A 453 -0.23 -5.98 24.33
CA GLY A 453 0.93 -5.89 25.21
C GLY A 453 2.11 -6.76 24.81
N LYS A 454 2.09 -7.35 23.64
CA LYS A 454 3.19 -8.15 23.09
C LYS A 454 4.04 -7.33 22.16
N GLY A 455 5.35 -7.27 22.43
CA GLY A 455 6.33 -6.52 21.67
C GLY A 455 6.21 -5.00 21.82
N ALA A 456 6.97 -4.27 21.01
CA ALA A 456 7.03 -2.82 20.98
C ALA A 456 6.38 -2.25 19.70
N PHE A 457 5.68 -1.14 19.83
CA PHE A 457 5.04 -0.48 18.70
C PHE A 457 6.02 0.41 17.92
N PHE A 458 6.69 -0.16 16.93
CA PHE A 458 7.75 0.51 16.17
C PHE A 458 7.33 1.84 15.54
N ASN A 459 6.12 1.91 14.97
CA ASN A 459 5.68 3.09 14.22
C ASN A 459 5.53 4.36 15.09
N ASP A 460 5.47 4.22 16.41
CA ASP A 460 5.48 5.38 17.31
C ASP A 460 6.84 6.10 17.37
N LEU A 461 7.90 5.44 16.91
CA LEU A 461 9.24 6.03 16.78
C LEU A 461 9.46 6.74 15.44
N VAL A 462 8.54 6.60 14.49
CA VAL A 462 8.69 7.09 13.11
C VAL A 462 8.03 8.45 12.97
N GLU A 463 8.81 9.43 12.53
CA GLU A 463 8.29 10.77 12.28
C GLU A 463 7.45 10.84 11.01
N MET A 464 6.22 11.34 11.16
CA MET A 464 5.25 11.48 10.07
C MET A 464 5.21 12.92 9.59
N ASP A 465 6.25 13.37 8.93
CA ASP A 465 6.36 14.73 8.44
C ASP A 465 7.07 14.81 7.07
N LEU A 466 7.00 16.00 6.47
CA LEU A 466 7.59 16.26 5.16
C LEU A 466 9.12 16.26 5.18
N GLY A 467 9.74 16.54 6.33
CA GLY A 467 11.20 16.56 6.49
C GLY A 467 11.81 15.17 6.43
N HIS A 468 11.06 14.15 6.86
CA HIS A 468 11.45 12.74 6.82
C HIS A 468 10.93 12.00 5.58
N THR A 469 10.70 12.73 4.49
CA THR A 469 10.07 12.20 3.28
C THR A 469 10.99 12.37 2.07
N ASP A 470 11.01 11.36 1.20
CA ASP A 470 11.64 11.46 -0.11
C ASP A 470 10.78 12.34 -1.04
N PRO A 471 11.27 13.47 -1.52
CA PRO A 471 10.48 14.37 -2.37
C PRO A 471 10.10 13.76 -3.72
N LEU A 472 10.84 12.73 -4.18
CA LEU A 472 10.57 12.06 -5.45
C LEU A 472 9.37 11.11 -5.37
N THR A 473 9.28 10.31 -4.32
CA THR A 473 8.27 9.24 -4.20
C THR A 473 7.32 9.41 -3.03
N PHE A 474 7.55 10.39 -2.18
CA PHE A 474 6.84 10.57 -0.91
C PHE A 474 6.87 9.35 0.01
N ASN A 475 7.88 8.51 -0.13
CA ASN A 475 8.15 7.49 0.87
C ASN A 475 8.74 8.12 2.12
N GLN A 476 8.17 7.73 3.25
CA GLN A 476 8.64 8.13 4.56
C GLN A 476 9.95 7.44 4.92
N ASP A 477 10.79 8.10 5.68
CA ASP A 477 11.93 7.47 6.34
C ASP A 477 11.41 6.55 7.44
N ILE A 478 11.62 5.25 7.25
CA ILE A 478 11.16 4.21 8.16
C ILE A 478 12.25 3.73 9.13
N CYS A 479 13.38 4.43 9.16
CA CYS A 479 14.40 4.31 10.20
C CYS A 479 14.22 5.47 11.18
N ALA A 480 14.56 5.26 12.43
CA ALA A 480 14.60 6.33 13.41
C ALA A 480 15.93 6.33 14.14
N ARG A 481 16.44 7.51 14.40
CA ARG A 481 17.55 7.70 15.33
C ARG A 481 17.01 7.66 16.75
N VAL A 482 17.61 6.86 17.62
CA VAL A 482 17.05 6.62 18.96
C VAL A 482 18.15 6.49 20.02
N LYS A 483 17.75 6.68 21.27
CA LYS A 483 18.49 6.20 22.45
C LYS A 483 17.78 5.03 23.08
N ILE A 484 18.54 4.17 23.76
CA ILE A 484 18.01 3.02 24.50
C ILE A 484 18.53 3.05 25.94
N TYR A 485 17.66 2.79 26.90
CA TYR A 485 18.00 2.74 28.33
C TYR A 485 17.06 1.80 29.10
N LYS A 486 17.55 1.27 30.23
CA LYS A 486 16.73 0.38 31.06
C LYS A 486 15.46 1.05 31.53
N ALA A 487 14.35 0.32 31.44
CA ALA A 487 13.13 0.70 32.10
C ALA A 487 13.26 0.35 33.58
N GLY A 488 13.33 1.37 34.41
CA GLY A 488 13.41 1.22 35.86
C GLY A 488 12.24 0.45 36.47
#